data_14753f919cdf11f2e55fab9bd4055b17
#
_entry.id   14753f919cdf11f2e55fab9bd4055b17
#
_cell.length_a   1.000
_cell.length_b   1.000
_cell.length_c   1.000
_cell.angle_alpha   90.00
_cell.angle_beta   90.00
_cell.angle_gamma   90.00
#
_symmetry.space_group_name_H-M   'P 1'
#
loop_
_entity.id
_entity.type
_entity.pdbx_description
1 polymer ?
#
loop_
_entity_poly.entity_id
_entity_poly.type
_entity_poly.pdbx_seq_one_letter_code
_entity_poly.pdbx_strand_id
1 'polypeptide(L)'
;MPLKLTTYYHGKDIPELPGKNAFHSKELFQIYEATPGYTPLLIVATEDGRPVARLLAAIRKTKKWLPSSLVKQCVVYGAGEFLDTSLPASKEKEEEIFGEMLEHLTQEASRTCILIEFRNLDNSMFGYRFFRKNDFFPVNWLRVRNSLHSTQKAEDRFSPSRIRQIRKGLKNGAKVVEAHTVEEIKEFSRMLHKVYSSRIRRYFPANDFFRHMNSMLIRGKQAKIFIVKYKEKIIGGSVCIYSGENAFIWFSGGMRKTYALQSPGILAVWKAPVFPYSGKSGRSWTNF
;
A
#
# COMPACT_ATOMS: atom_id res chain seq x y z
N MET A 1 -9.47 -21.07 -24.57
CA MET A 1 -9.63 -22.07 -23.48
C MET A 1 -10.17 -21.39 -22.22
N PRO A 2 -10.83 -22.08 -21.31
CA PRO A 2 -11.38 -21.46 -20.12
C PRO A 2 -10.26 -20.98 -19.18
N LEU A 3 -10.46 -19.80 -18.61
CA LEU A 3 -9.60 -19.26 -17.58
C LEU A 3 -9.71 -20.14 -16.31
N LYS A 4 -8.56 -20.54 -15.75
CA LYS A 4 -8.53 -21.30 -14.50
C LYS A 4 -8.09 -20.38 -13.36
N LEU A 5 -8.88 -20.29 -12.31
CA LEU A 5 -8.56 -19.56 -11.10
C LEU A 5 -8.10 -20.53 -10.00
N THR A 6 -6.96 -20.20 -9.38
CA THR A 6 -6.42 -20.96 -8.25
C THR A 6 -6.19 -20.01 -7.08
N THR A 7 -6.71 -20.36 -5.90
CA THR A 7 -6.53 -19.58 -4.68
C THR A 7 -5.47 -20.21 -3.79
N TYR A 8 -4.50 -19.41 -3.38
CA TYR A 8 -3.45 -19.80 -2.44
C TYR A 8 -3.71 -19.15 -1.08
N TYR A 9 -3.62 -19.95 -0.03
CA TYR A 9 -3.81 -19.54 1.37
C TYR A 9 -2.52 -19.61 2.18
N HIS A 10 -1.47 -20.21 1.63
CA HIS A 10 -0.15 -20.32 2.26
C HIS A 10 0.96 -19.90 1.31
N GLY A 11 1.88 -19.08 1.81
CA GLY A 11 2.97 -18.51 1.02
C GLY A 11 3.92 -19.55 0.43
N LYS A 12 4.08 -20.71 1.09
CA LYS A 12 4.89 -21.83 0.60
C LYS A 12 4.34 -22.48 -0.67
N ASP A 13 3.02 -22.40 -0.88
CA ASP A 13 2.34 -23.03 -2.02
C ASP A 13 2.28 -22.11 -3.25
N ILE A 14 2.64 -20.82 -3.08
CA ILE A 14 2.64 -19.84 -4.16
C ILE A 14 3.85 -20.10 -5.07
N PRO A 15 3.63 -20.36 -6.37
CA PRO A 15 4.72 -20.50 -7.33
C PRO A 15 5.50 -19.18 -7.50
N GLU A 16 6.71 -19.26 -8.06
CA GLU A 16 7.41 -18.05 -8.47
C GLU A 16 6.70 -17.45 -9.68
N LEU A 17 6.23 -16.22 -9.52
CA LEU A 17 5.50 -15.49 -10.54
C LEU A 17 6.27 -14.22 -10.92
N PRO A 18 6.43 -13.92 -12.22
CA PRO A 18 6.98 -12.65 -12.65
C PRO A 18 6.04 -11.52 -12.16
N GLY A 19 6.58 -10.30 -12.04
CA GLY A 19 5.77 -9.15 -11.72
C GLY A 19 6.53 -8.10 -10.94
N LYS A 20 6.01 -6.86 -10.94
CA LYS A 20 6.63 -5.69 -10.32
C LYS A 20 5.70 -4.98 -9.34
N ASN A 21 4.46 -5.46 -9.21
CA ASN A 21 3.47 -4.85 -8.33
C ASN A 21 3.65 -5.36 -6.90
N ALA A 22 4.24 -4.53 -6.04
CA ALA A 22 4.47 -4.86 -4.65
C ALA A 22 3.18 -5.18 -3.87
N PHE A 23 2.03 -4.62 -4.28
CA PHE A 23 0.74 -4.88 -3.61
C PHE A 23 0.15 -6.27 -3.92
N HIS A 24 0.66 -6.94 -4.96
CA HIS A 24 0.23 -8.29 -5.32
C HIS A 24 1.39 -9.29 -5.28
N SER A 25 2.50 -8.92 -4.62
CA SER A 25 3.70 -9.75 -4.53
C SER A 25 3.57 -10.88 -3.51
N LYS A 26 4.38 -11.93 -3.69
CA LYS A 26 4.53 -13.03 -2.73
C LYS A 26 5.10 -12.53 -1.40
N GLU A 27 5.99 -11.55 -1.43
CA GLU A 27 6.57 -10.93 -0.25
C GLU A 27 5.50 -10.26 0.62
N LEU A 28 4.57 -9.49 0.00
CA LEU A 28 3.48 -8.89 0.75
C LEU A 28 2.49 -9.93 1.29
N PHE A 29 2.23 -10.99 0.53
CA PHE A 29 1.45 -12.13 1.03
C PHE A 29 2.07 -12.71 2.30
N GLN A 30 3.37 -13.01 2.29
CA GLN A 30 4.09 -13.56 3.43
C GLN A 30 4.12 -12.60 4.63
N ILE A 31 4.19 -11.28 4.39
CA ILE A 31 4.07 -10.28 5.45
C ILE A 31 2.69 -10.36 6.12
N TYR A 32 1.62 -10.47 5.34
CA TYR A 32 0.29 -10.64 5.90
C TYR A 32 0.15 -11.97 6.65
N GLU A 33 0.62 -13.08 6.08
CA GLU A 33 0.57 -14.40 6.70
C GLU A 33 1.29 -14.43 8.06
N ALA A 34 2.47 -13.79 8.14
CA ALA A 34 3.24 -13.69 9.37
C ALA A 34 2.73 -12.64 10.38
N THR A 35 1.72 -11.84 10.00
CA THR A 35 1.21 -10.76 10.86
C THR A 35 -0.06 -11.20 11.59
N PRO A 36 -0.09 -11.22 12.94
CA PRO A 36 -1.28 -11.59 13.69
C PRO A 36 -2.52 -10.75 13.31
N GLY A 37 -3.63 -11.43 13.09
CA GLY A 37 -4.91 -10.80 12.74
C GLY A 37 -5.11 -10.54 11.25
N TYR A 38 -4.19 -11.00 10.41
CA TYR A 38 -4.36 -11.07 8.96
C TYR A 38 -4.51 -12.53 8.48
N THR A 39 -5.27 -12.69 7.43
CA THR A 39 -5.36 -13.93 6.64
C THR A 39 -5.30 -13.52 5.17
N PRO A 40 -4.16 -13.66 4.50
CA PRO A 40 -4.06 -13.35 3.08
C PRO A 40 -4.69 -14.45 2.23
N LEU A 41 -5.09 -14.08 1.02
CA LEU A 41 -5.40 -14.99 -0.06
C LEU A 41 -4.89 -14.40 -1.37
N LEU A 42 -4.28 -15.23 -2.20
CA LEU A 42 -3.80 -14.86 -3.52
C LEU A 42 -4.54 -15.67 -4.57
N ILE A 43 -5.25 -14.99 -5.45
CA ILE A 43 -5.89 -15.61 -6.62
C ILE A 43 -4.94 -15.45 -7.78
N VAL A 44 -4.65 -16.55 -8.47
CA VAL A 44 -3.87 -16.59 -9.71
C VAL A 44 -4.76 -17.08 -10.83
N ALA A 45 -4.85 -16.27 -11.87
CA ALA A 45 -5.52 -16.61 -13.11
C ALA A 45 -4.52 -17.24 -14.07
N THR A 46 -4.88 -18.39 -14.63
CA THR A 46 -4.03 -19.17 -15.54
C THR A 46 -4.79 -19.44 -16.83
N GLU A 47 -4.18 -19.16 -17.96
CA GLU A 47 -4.66 -19.48 -19.31
C GLU A 47 -3.63 -20.39 -20.00
N ASP A 48 -4.07 -21.50 -20.55
CA ASP A 48 -3.21 -22.50 -21.21
C ASP A 48 -2.01 -22.95 -20.36
N GLY A 49 -2.22 -23.12 -19.05
CA GLY A 49 -1.18 -23.53 -18.10
C GLY A 49 -0.21 -22.41 -17.71
N ARG A 50 -0.36 -21.19 -18.25
CA ARG A 50 0.49 -20.04 -17.94
C ARG A 50 -0.24 -19.03 -17.04
N PRO A 51 0.38 -18.55 -15.97
CA PRO A 51 -0.21 -17.52 -15.14
C PRO A 51 -0.27 -16.20 -15.91
N VAL A 52 -1.47 -15.61 -16.00
CA VAL A 52 -1.73 -14.37 -16.74
C VAL A 52 -2.06 -13.17 -15.84
N ALA A 53 -2.58 -13.45 -14.65
CA ALA A 53 -2.85 -12.38 -13.67
C ALA A 53 -2.81 -12.92 -12.24
N ARG A 54 -2.62 -12.00 -11.28
CA ARG A 54 -2.72 -12.31 -9.85
C ARG A 54 -3.43 -11.18 -9.08
N LEU A 55 -4.14 -11.54 -8.02
CA LEU A 55 -4.87 -10.63 -7.15
C LEU A 55 -4.66 -11.03 -5.69
N LEU A 56 -3.98 -10.18 -4.93
CA LEU A 56 -3.76 -10.38 -3.49
C LEU A 56 -4.81 -9.61 -2.70
N ALA A 57 -5.48 -10.32 -1.81
CA ALA A 57 -6.37 -9.76 -0.81
C ALA A 57 -5.89 -10.09 0.60
N ALA A 58 -6.22 -9.26 1.56
CA ALA A 58 -5.94 -9.49 2.97
C ALA A 58 -7.21 -9.38 3.80
N ILE A 59 -7.62 -10.48 4.41
CA ILE A 59 -8.69 -10.49 5.40
C ILE A 59 -8.09 -10.09 6.73
N ARG A 60 -8.67 -9.09 7.39
CA ARG A 60 -8.21 -8.59 8.68
C ARG A 60 -9.35 -8.40 9.67
N LYS A 61 -9.07 -8.61 10.94
CA LYS A 61 -9.98 -8.32 12.04
C LYS A 61 -9.85 -6.85 12.42
N THR A 62 -10.94 -6.09 12.30
CA THR A 62 -10.92 -4.62 12.55
C THR A 62 -11.07 -4.24 14.01
N LYS A 63 -11.71 -5.09 14.83
CA LYS A 63 -11.92 -4.85 16.27
C LYS A 63 -11.61 -6.12 17.07
N LYS A 64 -10.71 -5.99 18.06
CA LYS A 64 -10.23 -7.15 18.85
C LYS A 64 -11.30 -7.73 19.79
N TRP A 65 -12.22 -6.91 20.28
CA TRP A 65 -13.20 -7.25 21.31
C TRP A 65 -14.51 -7.83 20.76
N LEU A 66 -14.77 -7.72 19.47
CA LEU A 66 -15.96 -8.31 18.84
C LEU A 66 -15.68 -9.71 18.26
N PRO A 67 -16.71 -10.55 18.13
CA PRO A 67 -16.58 -11.83 17.42
C PRO A 67 -15.98 -11.68 16.03
N SER A 68 -15.18 -12.64 15.61
CA SER A 68 -14.47 -12.55 14.31
C SER A 68 -15.41 -12.46 13.13
N SER A 69 -16.56 -13.14 13.18
CA SER A 69 -17.60 -13.12 12.14
C SER A 69 -18.20 -11.74 11.89
N LEU A 70 -18.21 -10.86 12.90
CA LEU A 70 -18.82 -9.52 12.82
C LEU A 70 -17.82 -8.40 12.48
N VAL A 71 -16.53 -8.69 12.36
CA VAL A 71 -15.52 -7.65 12.27
C VAL A 71 -14.41 -7.91 11.27
N LYS A 72 -14.54 -8.96 10.47
CA LYS A 72 -13.59 -9.22 9.40
C LYS A 72 -13.89 -8.35 8.20
N GLN A 73 -12.83 -7.81 7.64
CA GLN A 73 -12.84 -7.01 6.42
C GLN A 73 -11.80 -7.56 5.46
N CYS A 74 -12.18 -7.77 4.22
CA CYS A 74 -11.26 -8.06 3.13
C CYS A 74 -10.82 -6.73 2.49
N VAL A 75 -9.52 -6.54 2.28
CA VAL A 75 -8.96 -5.34 1.64
C VAL A 75 -8.07 -5.74 0.48
N VAL A 76 -8.26 -5.08 -0.65
CA VAL A 76 -7.47 -5.25 -1.86
C VAL A 76 -6.89 -3.89 -2.27
N TYR A 77 -5.61 -3.85 -2.63
CA TYR A 77 -4.93 -2.66 -3.12
C TYR A 77 -4.67 -2.78 -4.62
N GLY A 78 -5.42 -2.03 -5.42
CA GLY A 78 -5.36 -2.10 -6.88
C GLY A 78 -6.30 -3.15 -7.47
N ALA A 79 -6.29 -3.26 -8.80
CA ALA A 79 -7.13 -4.19 -9.55
C ALA A 79 -6.37 -5.47 -10.00
N GLY A 80 -5.38 -5.89 -9.21
CA GLY A 80 -4.53 -7.01 -9.58
C GLY A 80 -3.25 -6.59 -10.31
N GLU A 81 -2.52 -7.57 -10.73
CA GLU A 81 -1.36 -7.43 -11.62
C GLU A 81 -1.51 -8.41 -12.78
N PHE A 82 -1.48 -7.87 -14.00
CA PHE A 82 -1.42 -8.66 -15.22
C PHE A 82 0.04 -8.98 -15.50
N LEU A 83 0.32 -10.25 -15.65
CA LEU A 83 1.68 -10.75 -15.83
C LEU A 83 2.05 -10.60 -17.31
N ASP A 84 3.27 -10.15 -17.56
CA ASP A 84 3.80 -9.93 -18.90
C ASP A 84 3.94 -11.29 -19.61
N THR A 85 2.95 -11.60 -20.40
CA THR A 85 3.03 -12.71 -21.36
C THR A 85 3.46 -12.13 -22.69
N SER A 86 4.10 -12.91 -23.53
CA SER A 86 4.73 -12.50 -24.78
C SER A 86 3.82 -11.73 -25.80
N LEU A 87 2.55 -11.59 -25.48
CA LEU A 87 1.58 -10.73 -26.16
C LEU A 87 0.77 -10.01 -25.08
N PRO A 88 0.85 -8.65 -24.99
CA PRO A 88 0.02 -7.91 -24.06
C PRO A 88 -1.46 -8.18 -24.40
N ALA A 89 -2.21 -8.62 -23.39
CA ALA A 89 -3.64 -8.79 -23.52
C ALA A 89 -4.28 -7.44 -23.88
N SER A 90 -5.37 -7.46 -24.67
CA SER A 90 -6.14 -6.23 -24.88
C SER A 90 -6.70 -5.77 -23.53
N LYS A 91 -6.94 -4.48 -23.41
CA LYS A 91 -7.50 -3.90 -22.18
C LYS A 91 -8.84 -4.54 -21.80
N GLU A 92 -9.63 -4.88 -22.79
CA GLU A 92 -10.93 -5.56 -22.63
C GLU A 92 -10.74 -6.95 -22.03
N LYS A 93 -9.73 -7.70 -22.51
CA LYS A 93 -9.39 -9.03 -21.97
C LYS A 93 -8.87 -8.95 -20.53
N GLU A 94 -8.06 -7.95 -20.22
CA GLU A 94 -7.61 -7.70 -18.85
C GLU A 94 -8.80 -7.41 -17.90
N GLU A 95 -9.78 -6.60 -18.36
CA GLU A 95 -10.99 -6.35 -17.58
C GLU A 95 -11.85 -7.60 -17.40
N GLU A 96 -11.92 -8.49 -18.38
CA GLU A 96 -12.64 -9.78 -18.26
C GLU A 96 -11.96 -10.70 -17.26
N ILE A 97 -10.63 -10.89 -17.35
CA ILE A 97 -9.85 -11.66 -16.38
C ILE A 97 -10.04 -11.08 -14.97
N PHE A 98 -9.98 -9.75 -14.84
CA PHE A 98 -10.24 -9.10 -13.57
C PHE A 98 -11.66 -9.38 -13.05
N GLY A 99 -12.66 -9.36 -13.93
CA GLY A 99 -14.04 -9.64 -13.60
C GLY A 99 -14.23 -11.02 -12.98
N GLU A 100 -13.62 -12.05 -13.57
CA GLU A 100 -13.66 -13.42 -13.03
C GLU A 100 -12.92 -13.52 -11.68
N MET A 101 -11.75 -12.88 -11.56
CA MET A 101 -11.02 -12.85 -10.27
C MET A 101 -11.81 -12.10 -9.19
N LEU A 102 -12.51 -11.01 -9.54
CA LEU A 102 -13.33 -10.24 -8.62
C LEU A 102 -14.52 -11.05 -8.12
N GLU A 103 -15.23 -11.73 -9.03
CA GLU A 103 -16.36 -12.60 -8.68
C GLU A 103 -15.92 -13.73 -7.76
N HIS A 104 -14.82 -14.41 -8.10
CA HIS A 104 -14.24 -15.47 -7.28
C HIS A 104 -13.82 -14.97 -5.89
N LEU A 105 -13.13 -13.81 -5.82
CA LEU A 105 -12.76 -13.19 -4.55
C LEU A 105 -13.98 -12.85 -3.71
N THR A 106 -15.04 -12.31 -4.34
CA THR A 106 -16.25 -11.91 -3.64
C THR A 106 -16.93 -13.13 -3.02
N GLN A 107 -17.02 -14.23 -3.75
CA GLN A 107 -17.56 -15.51 -3.25
C GLN A 107 -16.74 -16.06 -2.07
N GLU A 108 -15.40 -16.05 -2.16
CA GLU A 108 -14.53 -16.53 -1.10
C GLU A 108 -14.57 -15.62 0.16
N ALA A 109 -14.48 -14.32 -0.03
CA ALA A 109 -14.39 -13.36 1.07
C ALA A 109 -15.74 -13.18 1.79
N SER A 110 -16.88 -13.22 1.09
CA SER A 110 -18.21 -13.04 1.67
C SER A 110 -18.58 -14.12 2.68
N ARG A 111 -17.97 -15.30 2.62
CA ARG A 111 -18.15 -16.38 3.61
C ARG A 111 -17.70 -15.97 5.01
N THR A 112 -16.79 -15.03 5.13
CA THR A 112 -16.16 -14.70 6.42
C THR A 112 -16.06 -13.21 6.72
N CYS A 113 -16.28 -12.36 5.73
CA CYS A 113 -16.14 -10.91 5.83
C CYS A 113 -17.48 -10.20 5.68
N ILE A 114 -17.69 -9.16 6.50
CA ILE A 114 -18.87 -8.28 6.38
C ILE A 114 -18.65 -7.15 5.39
N LEU A 115 -17.41 -6.93 4.96
CA LEU A 115 -17.04 -5.85 4.05
C LEU A 115 -15.87 -6.28 3.20
N ILE A 116 -15.97 -6.01 1.90
CA ILE A 116 -14.87 -6.13 0.94
C ILE A 116 -14.57 -4.73 0.41
N GLU A 117 -13.34 -4.26 0.58
CA GLU A 117 -12.90 -2.92 0.19
C GLU A 117 -11.81 -3.03 -0.87
N PHE A 118 -12.09 -2.50 -2.07
CA PHE A 118 -11.08 -2.28 -3.10
C PHE A 118 -10.59 -0.84 -3.06
N ARG A 119 -9.28 -0.66 -3.03
CA ARG A 119 -8.60 0.62 -3.16
C ARG A 119 -7.93 0.70 -4.51
N ASN A 120 -8.65 1.17 -5.52
CA ASN A 120 -8.09 1.34 -6.85
C ASN A 120 -6.94 2.35 -6.81
N LEU A 121 -5.75 1.89 -7.22
CA LEU A 121 -4.53 2.68 -7.14
C LEU A 121 -4.27 3.51 -8.42
N ASP A 122 -4.82 3.07 -9.55
CA ASP A 122 -4.55 3.67 -10.85
C ASP A 122 -5.82 4.21 -11.51
N ASN A 123 -6.46 3.43 -12.35
CA ASN A 123 -7.67 3.84 -13.06
C ASN A 123 -8.92 3.42 -12.28
N SER A 124 -9.68 4.41 -11.79
CA SER A 124 -10.93 4.16 -11.05
C SER A 124 -12.06 3.56 -11.91
N MET A 125 -11.94 3.66 -13.24
CA MET A 125 -12.95 3.12 -14.17
C MET A 125 -12.63 1.70 -14.63
N PHE A 126 -11.40 1.21 -14.39
CA PHE A 126 -11.03 -0.15 -14.76
C PHE A 126 -11.88 -1.16 -13.99
N GLY A 127 -12.51 -2.07 -14.73
CA GLY A 127 -13.37 -3.10 -14.14
C GLY A 127 -14.70 -2.58 -13.56
N TYR A 128 -15.09 -1.31 -13.80
CA TYR A 128 -16.27 -0.69 -13.21
C TYR A 128 -17.55 -1.53 -13.40
N ARG A 129 -17.78 -2.07 -14.61
CA ARG A 129 -18.94 -2.94 -14.91
C ARG A 129 -18.98 -4.19 -14.03
N PHE A 130 -17.83 -4.79 -13.75
CA PHE A 130 -17.71 -5.98 -12.92
C PHE A 130 -17.89 -5.66 -11.44
N PHE A 131 -17.38 -4.53 -10.96
CA PHE A 131 -17.68 -4.05 -9.61
C PHE A 131 -19.18 -3.89 -9.41
N ARG A 132 -19.88 -3.27 -10.37
CA ARG A 132 -21.35 -3.09 -10.29
C ARG A 132 -22.09 -4.42 -10.33
N LYS A 133 -21.65 -5.38 -11.17
CA LYS A 133 -22.23 -6.73 -11.24
C LYS A 133 -22.12 -7.50 -9.91
N ASN A 134 -21.07 -7.25 -9.15
CA ASN A 134 -20.80 -7.90 -7.87
C ASN A 134 -21.20 -7.03 -6.65
N ASP A 135 -22.17 -6.13 -6.82
CA ASP A 135 -22.77 -5.29 -5.77
C ASP A 135 -21.79 -4.34 -5.05
N PHE A 136 -20.67 -4.00 -5.69
CA PHE A 136 -19.79 -2.97 -5.15
C PHE A 136 -20.32 -1.58 -5.46
N PHE A 137 -20.21 -0.69 -4.46
CA PHE A 137 -20.57 0.71 -4.58
C PHE A 137 -19.31 1.58 -4.54
N PRO A 138 -19.19 2.55 -5.48
CA PRO A 138 -18.07 3.48 -5.46
C PRO A 138 -18.18 4.43 -4.27
N VAL A 139 -17.08 4.59 -3.56
CA VAL A 139 -16.92 5.59 -2.50
C VAL A 139 -15.97 6.66 -2.99
N ASN A 140 -16.41 7.92 -2.99
CA ASN A 140 -15.58 9.03 -3.39
C ASN A 140 -14.40 9.20 -2.44
N TRP A 141 -13.20 9.10 -2.98
CA TRP A 141 -11.95 9.24 -2.26
C TRP A 141 -11.03 10.21 -3.00
N LEU A 142 -10.58 11.24 -2.30
CA LEU A 142 -9.62 12.17 -2.86
C LEU A 142 -8.23 11.53 -2.90
N ARG A 143 -7.68 11.36 -4.08
CA ARG A 143 -6.32 10.89 -4.31
C ARG A 143 -5.49 12.02 -4.91
N VAL A 144 -4.35 12.30 -4.31
CA VAL A 144 -3.39 13.26 -4.84
C VAL A 144 -2.30 12.49 -5.60
N ARG A 145 -2.19 12.74 -6.89
CA ARG A 145 -1.16 12.16 -7.76
C ARG A 145 -0.22 13.24 -8.23
N ASN A 146 1.07 13.04 -8.02
CA ASN A 146 2.11 13.96 -8.48
C ASN A 146 2.98 13.26 -9.51
N SER A 147 3.10 13.83 -10.70
CA SER A 147 4.03 13.35 -11.72
C SER A 147 5.47 13.68 -11.32
N LEU A 148 6.39 12.73 -11.49
CA LEU A 148 7.83 12.93 -11.33
C LEU A 148 8.56 13.05 -12.67
N HIS A 149 7.83 13.06 -13.77
CA HIS A 149 8.38 13.22 -15.13
C HIS A 149 8.82 14.66 -15.47
N SER A 150 8.52 15.62 -14.61
CA SER A 150 8.88 17.01 -14.83
C SER A 150 10.39 17.24 -14.64
N THR A 151 10.99 18.04 -15.50
CA THR A 151 12.35 18.56 -15.33
C THR A 151 12.48 19.49 -14.11
N GLN A 152 11.36 20.03 -13.62
CA GLN A 152 11.32 20.82 -12.40
C GLN A 152 11.47 19.93 -11.16
N LYS A 153 12.24 20.42 -10.18
CA LYS A 153 12.34 19.75 -8.88
C LYS A 153 10.98 19.66 -8.23
N ALA A 154 10.70 18.55 -7.56
CA ALA A 154 9.42 18.34 -6.87
C ALA A 154 9.12 19.48 -5.87
N GLU A 155 10.15 20.06 -5.26
CA GLU A 155 10.06 21.17 -4.30
C GLU A 155 9.55 22.46 -4.93
N ASP A 156 9.88 22.72 -6.19
CA ASP A 156 9.46 23.95 -6.91
C ASP A 156 7.95 23.99 -7.18
N ARG A 157 7.27 22.85 -7.04
CA ARG A 157 5.82 22.72 -7.22
C ARG A 157 5.02 22.85 -5.93
N PHE A 158 5.70 23.02 -4.79
CA PHE A 158 5.02 23.23 -3.53
C PHE A 158 4.51 24.66 -3.38
N SER A 159 3.34 24.83 -2.75
CA SER A 159 2.87 26.17 -2.43
C SER A 159 3.84 26.91 -1.51
N PRO A 160 3.94 28.25 -1.61
CA PRO A 160 4.82 29.04 -0.75
C PRO A 160 4.58 28.79 0.75
N SER A 161 3.33 28.57 1.14
CA SER A 161 2.96 28.22 2.51
C SER A 161 3.60 26.90 2.94
N ARG A 162 3.59 25.88 2.05
CA ARG A 162 4.17 24.56 2.34
C ARG A 162 5.69 24.64 2.46
N ILE A 163 6.34 25.36 1.56
CA ILE A 163 7.80 25.58 1.60
C ILE A 163 8.19 26.27 2.92
N ARG A 164 7.43 27.29 3.35
CA ARG A 164 7.67 27.99 4.62
C ARG A 164 7.54 27.06 5.82
N GLN A 165 6.53 26.19 5.84
CA GLN A 165 6.34 25.20 6.91
C GLN A 165 7.48 24.17 6.96
N ILE A 166 7.93 23.67 5.82
CA ILE A 166 9.07 22.75 5.72
C ILE A 166 10.34 23.43 6.26
N ARG A 167 10.69 24.63 5.75
CA ARG A 167 11.86 25.38 6.20
C ARG A 167 11.83 25.68 7.69
N LYS A 168 10.66 26.09 8.22
CA LYS A 168 10.48 26.35 9.65
C LYS A 168 10.67 25.07 10.48
N GLY A 169 10.12 23.94 10.06
CA GLY A 169 10.30 22.67 10.76
C GLY A 169 11.75 22.23 10.84
N LEU A 170 12.48 22.33 9.72
CA LEU A 170 13.90 22.01 9.66
C LEU A 170 14.74 22.98 10.51
N LYS A 171 14.50 24.31 10.43
CA LYS A 171 15.15 25.32 11.25
C LYS A 171 14.94 25.08 12.75
N ASN A 172 13.76 24.57 13.13
CA ASN A 172 13.45 24.20 14.51
C ASN A 172 14.02 22.84 14.93
N GLY A 173 15.02 22.32 14.21
CA GLY A 173 15.81 21.15 14.58
C GLY A 173 15.21 19.79 14.19
N ALA A 174 14.11 19.75 13.40
CA ALA A 174 13.66 18.50 12.85
C ALA A 174 14.59 18.01 11.74
N LYS A 175 14.83 16.69 11.68
CA LYS A 175 15.61 16.03 10.64
C LYS A 175 14.75 14.94 10.00
N VAL A 176 14.84 14.79 8.67
CA VAL A 176 14.16 13.72 7.94
C VAL A 176 15.21 12.77 7.38
N VAL A 177 15.16 11.52 7.81
CA VAL A 177 16.10 10.47 7.43
C VAL A 177 15.37 9.20 7.02
N GLU A 178 16.03 8.32 6.27
CA GLU A 178 15.54 6.97 6.03
C GLU A 178 15.82 6.11 7.27
N ALA A 179 14.86 5.28 7.67
CA ALA A 179 15.04 4.33 8.77
C ALA A 179 15.81 3.12 8.25
N HIS A 180 16.88 2.76 8.96
CA HIS A 180 17.76 1.65 8.59
C HIS A 180 17.81 0.55 9.63
N THR A 181 17.49 0.84 10.90
CA THR A 181 17.57 -0.11 11.97
C THR A 181 16.20 -0.68 12.36
N VAL A 182 16.20 -1.88 12.93
CA VAL A 182 14.97 -2.52 13.43
C VAL A 182 14.35 -1.69 14.56
N GLU A 183 15.19 -1.06 15.39
CA GLU A 183 14.79 -0.21 16.50
C GLU A 183 14.06 1.03 16.01
N GLU A 184 14.59 1.71 14.98
CA GLU A 184 13.95 2.88 14.37
C GLU A 184 12.58 2.51 13.79
N ILE A 185 12.49 1.37 13.11
CA ILE A 185 11.23 0.89 12.52
C ILE A 185 10.21 0.56 13.62
N LYS A 186 10.65 -0.06 14.70
CA LYS A 186 9.81 -0.37 15.86
C LYS A 186 9.31 0.89 16.58
N GLU A 187 10.18 1.88 16.78
CA GLU A 187 9.79 3.17 17.37
C GLU A 187 8.83 3.93 16.46
N PHE A 188 9.12 3.99 15.16
CA PHE A 188 8.24 4.58 14.16
C PHE A 188 6.85 3.93 14.15
N SER A 189 6.79 2.60 14.15
CA SER A 189 5.53 1.85 14.19
C SER A 189 4.71 2.18 15.45
N ARG A 190 5.35 2.24 16.63
CA ARG A 190 4.69 2.66 17.88
C ARG A 190 4.17 4.07 17.82
N MET A 191 4.94 5.00 17.26
CA MET A 191 4.53 6.39 17.06
C MET A 191 3.30 6.47 16.15
N LEU A 192 3.31 5.78 15.00
CA LEU A 192 2.16 5.73 14.11
C LEU A 192 0.95 5.10 14.79
N HIS A 193 1.12 3.99 15.50
CA HIS A 193 0.02 3.36 16.23
C HIS A 193 -0.65 4.33 17.21
N LYS A 194 0.12 5.12 17.95
CA LYS A 194 -0.39 6.17 18.83
C LYS A 194 -1.17 7.25 18.06
N VAL A 195 -0.68 7.69 16.90
CA VAL A 195 -1.35 8.69 16.07
C VAL A 195 -2.65 8.13 15.50
N TYR A 196 -2.66 6.90 14.99
CA TYR A 196 -3.83 6.28 14.37
C TYR A 196 -4.91 5.91 15.41
N SER A 197 -4.53 5.36 16.55
CA SER A 197 -5.48 4.98 17.61
C SER A 197 -6.15 6.19 18.25
N SER A 198 -5.40 7.28 18.50
CA SER A 198 -5.89 8.45 19.24
C SER A 198 -6.64 9.46 18.37
N ARG A 199 -6.35 9.53 17.06
CA ARG A 199 -6.88 10.58 16.18
C ARG A 199 -7.70 10.09 15.01
N ILE A 200 -7.23 9.03 14.34
CA ILE A 200 -7.82 8.59 13.07
C ILE A 200 -8.88 7.53 13.33
N ARG A 201 -8.77 6.81 14.44
CA ARG A 201 -9.65 5.67 14.82
C ARG A 201 -9.81 4.64 13.71
N ARG A 202 -8.83 4.55 12.83
CA ARG A 202 -8.77 3.57 11.75
C ARG A 202 -7.95 2.37 12.17
N TYR A 203 -8.21 1.25 11.51
CA TYR A 203 -7.38 0.08 11.65
C TYR A 203 -5.93 0.42 11.30
N PHE A 204 -5.02 0.01 12.16
CA PHE A 204 -3.58 0.11 11.96
C PHE A 204 -2.92 -1.24 12.26
N PRO A 205 -2.00 -1.71 11.41
CA PRO A 205 -1.35 -3.00 11.58
C PRO A 205 -0.56 -3.10 12.89
N ALA A 206 -0.39 -4.32 13.39
CA ALA A 206 0.49 -4.60 14.52
C ALA A 206 1.97 -4.28 14.18
N ASN A 207 2.80 -4.13 15.22
CA ASN A 207 4.24 -3.84 15.01
C ASN A 207 4.95 -4.92 14.19
N ASP A 208 4.50 -6.17 14.28
CA ASP A 208 5.05 -7.29 13.52
C ASP A 208 4.96 -7.07 12.01
N PHE A 209 3.89 -6.43 11.52
CA PHE A 209 3.75 -6.07 10.13
C PHE A 209 4.94 -5.24 9.61
N PHE A 210 5.35 -4.22 10.35
CA PHE A 210 6.48 -3.36 9.97
C PHE A 210 7.83 -4.07 10.10
N ARG A 211 7.96 -4.99 11.07
CA ARG A 211 9.14 -5.83 11.21
C ARG A 211 9.31 -6.76 10.01
N HIS A 212 8.23 -7.43 9.58
CA HIS A 212 8.25 -8.30 8.39
C HIS A 212 8.42 -7.49 7.10
N MET A 213 7.82 -6.30 7.02
CA MET A 213 8.06 -5.39 5.90
C MET A 213 9.54 -5.03 5.75
N ASN A 214 10.26 -4.82 6.86
CA ASN A 214 11.70 -4.56 6.82
C ASN A 214 12.48 -5.72 6.21
N SER A 215 12.17 -6.95 6.61
CA SER A 215 12.90 -8.14 6.14
C SER A 215 12.62 -8.49 4.68
N MET A 216 11.46 -8.11 4.14
CA MET A 216 11.02 -8.51 2.80
C MET A 216 11.00 -7.34 1.82
N LEU A 217 10.11 -6.36 2.00
CA LEU A 217 9.92 -5.28 1.03
C LEU A 217 11.05 -4.24 1.07
N ILE A 218 11.58 -3.90 2.26
CA ILE A 218 12.65 -2.89 2.36
C ILE A 218 13.95 -3.47 1.84
N ARG A 219 14.32 -4.68 2.24
CA ARG A 219 15.50 -5.38 1.69
C ARG A 219 15.37 -5.66 0.20
N GLY A 220 14.17 -5.99 -0.28
CA GLY A 220 13.85 -6.13 -1.70
C GLY A 220 13.78 -4.81 -2.48
N LYS A 221 14.04 -3.65 -1.82
CA LYS A 221 13.96 -2.29 -2.41
C LYS A 221 12.57 -1.92 -2.96
N GLN A 222 11.53 -2.61 -2.52
CA GLN A 222 10.15 -2.32 -2.88
C GLN A 222 9.47 -1.37 -1.88
N ALA A 223 10.11 -1.08 -0.74
CA ALA A 223 9.62 -0.13 0.24
C ALA A 223 10.75 0.71 0.85
N LYS A 224 10.38 1.88 1.37
CA LYS A 224 11.24 2.72 2.22
C LYS A 224 10.42 3.32 3.34
N ILE A 225 11.06 3.50 4.50
CA ILE A 225 10.48 4.21 5.63
C ILE A 225 11.26 5.49 5.86
N PHE A 226 10.60 6.63 5.77
CA PHE A 226 11.17 7.93 6.14
C PHE A 226 10.66 8.32 7.52
N ILE A 227 11.58 8.72 8.40
CA ILE A 227 11.27 9.13 9.76
C ILE A 227 11.67 10.58 9.98
N VAL A 228 10.86 11.29 10.75
CA VAL A 228 11.14 12.65 11.22
C VAL A 228 11.62 12.57 12.65
N LYS A 229 12.87 12.94 12.87
CA LYS A 229 13.52 12.98 14.21
C LYS A 229 13.58 14.40 14.74
N TYR A 230 13.41 14.54 16.04
CA TYR A 230 13.68 15.76 16.80
C TYR A 230 14.21 15.38 18.18
N LYS A 231 15.43 15.87 18.54
CA LYS A 231 16.13 15.50 19.78
C LYS A 231 16.09 13.98 19.99
N GLU A 232 16.56 13.22 19.02
CA GLU A 232 16.62 11.76 18.95
C GLU A 232 15.27 11.00 19.03
N LYS A 233 14.13 11.70 19.17
CA LYS A 233 12.81 11.08 19.17
C LYS A 233 12.20 11.07 17.76
N ILE A 234 11.57 9.99 17.39
CA ILE A 234 10.78 9.89 16.16
C ILE A 234 9.42 10.55 16.41
N ILE A 235 9.18 11.66 15.72
CA ILE A 235 7.98 12.50 15.88
C ILE A 235 7.02 12.43 14.69
N GLY A 236 7.44 11.80 13.59
CA GLY A 236 6.65 11.60 12.38
C GLY A 236 7.36 10.67 11.40
N GLY A 237 6.69 10.37 10.30
CA GLY A 237 7.29 9.61 9.21
C GLY A 237 6.25 9.04 8.26
N SER A 238 6.73 8.36 7.22
CA SER A 238 5.92 7.73 6.18
C SER A 238 6.52 6.42 5.70
N VAL A 239 5.65 5.53 5.26
CA VAL A 239 6.01 4.30 4.54
C VAL A 239 5.69 4.50 3.08
N CYS A 240 6.70 4.34 2.24
CA CYS A 240 6.60 4.43 0.80
C CYS A 240 6.75 3.05 0.18
N ILE A 241 5.82 2.67 -0.69
CA ILE A 241 5.85 1.43 -1.47
C ILE A 241 6.12 1.79 -2.92
N TYR A 242 7.01 1.04 -3.54
CA TYR A 242 7.36 1.15 -4.96
C TYR A 242 6.72 -0.02 -5.70
N SER A 243 5.89 0.27 -6.68
CA SER A 243 5.15 -0.72 -7.44
C SER A 243 5.15 -0.33 -8.91
N GLY A 244 5.84 -1.11 -9.72
CA GLY A 244 6.11 -0.77 -11.11
C GLY A 244 6.82 0.58 -11.21
N GLU A 245 6.24 1.51 -11.96
CA GLU A 245 6.75 2.88 -12.12
C GLU A 245 6.16 3.87 -11.12
N ASN A 246 5.32 3.42 -10.21
CA ASN A 246 4.63 4.27 -9.27
C ASN A 246 5.22 4.12 -7.85
N ALA A 247 5.09 5.18 -7.07
CA ALA A 247 5.38 5.14 -5.65
C ALA A 247 4.16 5.63 -4.86
N PHE A 248 3.90 4.96 -3.75
CA PHE A 248 2.71 5.16 -2.93
C PHE A 248 3.11 5.44 -1.49
N ILE A 249 2.56 6.50 -0.89
CA ILE A 249 2.64 6.70 0.55
C ILE A 249 1.54 5.85 1.19
N TRP A 250 1.90 4.70 1.73
CA TRP A 250 0.94 3.76 2.31
C TRP A 250 0.49 4.13 3.71
N PHE A 251 1.45 4.53 4.54
CA PHE A 251 1.19 5.04 5.87
C PHE A 251 1.96 6.34 6.08
N SER A 252 1.33 7.31 6.72
CA SER A 252 2.01 8.52 7.12
C SER A 252 1.38 9.10 8.39
N GLY A 253 2.19 9.77 9.19
CA GLY A 253 1.68 10.41 10.39
C GLY A 253 2.73 11.26 11.10
N GLY A 254 2.25 12.09 12.01
CA GLY A 254 3.12 12.92 12.84
C GLY A 254 2.44 13.45 14.07
N MET A 255 3.20 13.61 15.14
CA MET A 255 2.76 14.08 16.46
C MET A 255 2.55 15.61 16.46
N ARG A 256 1.65 16.08 15.59
CA ARG A 256 1.44 17.52 15.33
C ARG A 256 1.08 18.34 16.57
N LYS A 257 0.29 17.79 17.51
CA LYS A 257 -0.11 18.54 18.72
C LYS A 257 1.09 18.79 19.64
N THR A 258 1.97 17.83 19.76
CA THR A 258 3.14 17.90 20.68
C THR A 258 4.30 18.67 20.04
N TYR A 259 4.46 18.56 18.74
CA TYR A 259 5.61 19.13 17.99
C TYR A 259 5.15 20.05 16.86
N ALA A 260 4.29 21.02 17.20
CA ALA A 260 3.68 21.91 16.20
C ALA A 260 4.72 22.74 15.41
N LEU A 261 5.78 23.18 16.08
CA LEU A 261 6.85 24.00 15.48
C LEU A 261 7.69 23.21 14.48
N GLN A 262 7.81 21.89 14.65
CA GLN A 262 8.55 20.98 13.77
C GLN A 262 7.75 20.51 12.56
N SER A 263 6.43 20.75 12.55
CA SER A 263 5.53 20.35 11.46
C SER A 263 5.70 18.88 11.03
N PRO A 264 5.69 17.88 11.94
CA PRO A 264 6.13 16.51 11.63
C PRO A 264 5.27 15.80 10.59
N GLY A 265 3.97 16.09 10.52
CA GLY A 265 3.09 15.50 9.49
C GLY A 265 3.39 15.99 8.07
N ILE A 266 3.90 17.22 7.94
CA ILE A 266 4.32 17.79 6.66
C ILE A 266 5.66 17.20 6.24
N LEU A 267 6.62 17.18 7.17
CA LEU A 267 7.94 16.62 6.92
C LEU A 267 7.89 15.11 6.64
N ALA A 268 6.93 14.40 7.23
CA ALA A 268 6.71 12.98 7.00
C ALA A 268 6.47 12.63 5.52
N VAL A 269 5.77 13.48 4.79
CA VAL A 269 5.46 13.25 3.38
C VAL A 269 6.35 14.03 2.42
N TRP A 270 7.06 15.07 2.91
CA TRP A 270 7.88 15.92 2.06
C TRP A 270 9.04 15.17 1.39
N LYS A 271 9.75 14.33 2.16
CA LYS A 271 10.96 13.66 1.66
C LYS A 271 10.62 12.50 0.70
N ALA A 272 9.43 11.94 0.82
CA ALA A 272 9.01 10.81 0.01
C ALA A 272 9.08 11.06 -1.52
N PRO A 273 8.59 12.22 -2.04
CA PRO A 273 8.70 12.54 -3.47
C PRO A 273 10.10 12.99 -3.92
N VAL A 274 10.95 13.46 -2.99
CA VAL A 274 12.25 14.05 -3.31
C VAL A 274 13.34 12.99 -3.49
N PHE A 275 13.12 11.76 -2.98
CA PHE A 275 14.06 10.67 -3.19
C PHE A 275 13.74 9.92 -4.48
N PRO A 276 14.56 10.08 -5.54
CA PRO A 276 14.40 9.24 -6.71
C PRO A 276 14.72 7.79 -6.34
N TYR A 277 13.81 6.91 -6.68
CA TYR A 277 14.15 5.50 -6.80
C TYR A 277 15.18 5.39 -7.95
N SER A 278 16.35 4.85 -7.68
CA SER A 278 17.42 4.69 -8.66
C SER A 278 17.05 3.68 -9.73
N GLY A 279 16.42 4.12 -10.77
CA GLY A 279 15.99 3.29 -11.90
C GLY A 279 15.07 4.08 -12.81
N LYS A 280 15.59 4.66 -13.85
CA LYS A 280 14.98 5.26 -15.06
C LYS A 280 13.69 6.09 -14.96
N SER A 281 13.70 7.20 -15.67
CA SER A 281 12.65 8.20 -15.92
C SER A 281 11.24 7.63 -16.08
N GLY A 282 10.27 8.12 -15.33
CA GLY A 282 8.89 7.87 -15.61
C GLY A 282 7.99 7.55 -14.42
N ARG A 283 7.98 8.35 -13.33
CA ARG A 283 7.29 7.97 -12.09
C ARG A 283 6.28 8.97 -11.58
N SER A 284 5.18 8.45 -11.04
CA SER A 284 4.18 9.24 -10.33
C SER A 284 4.14 8.87 -8.84
N TRP A 285 3.80 9.84 -7.99
CA TRP A 285 3.54 9.65 -6.57
C TRP A 285 2.05 9.69 -6.28
N THR A 286 1.60 8.77 -5.45
CA THR A 286 0.21 8.75 -4.99
C THR A 286 0.17 8.70 -3.46
N ASN A 287 -0.67 9.53 -2.86
CA ASN A 287 -0.94 9.55 -1.42
C ASN A 287 -2.33 8.93 -1.16
N PHE A 288 -2.43 8.09 -0.14
CA PHE A 288 -3.69 7.41 0.25
C PHE A 288 -4.38 8.11 1.40
#